data_50cdd8396dda908cf4b1ac5d8ac7e999
#
_entry.id   50cdd8396dda908cf4b1ac5d8ac7e999
#
_cell.length_a   1.000
_cell.length_b   1.000
_cell.length_c   1.000
_cell.angle_alpha   90.00
_cell.angle_beta   90.00
_cell.angle_gamma   90.00
#
_symmetry.space_group_name_H-M   'P 1'
#
loop_
_entity.id
_entity.type
_entity.pdbx_description
1 polymer ?
#
loop_
_entity_poly.entity_id
_entity_poly.type
_entity_poly.pdbx_seq_one_letter_code
_entity_poly.pdbx_strand_id
1 'polypeptide(L)'
;MKSISIYAITRKQNLTQLSRMERQLSKREKSLKMREWELDSLKNLVEQLEARMPDVCGLRFFYSFQIPRLGKEFDLLQIKEDQIINIELKSGAVSEEAMRRQLIQNRYYLSVLGRPIRSYTYISSQNRLVRLTNHDHLADTDWEQLCSELQNESENYKGDAETLFQAELFLISPLTEPSRFLKKEYFLTAQQRDIERQILKKIRQERTGYYWFRGLPGTGKTLLLYDMAMKLSARQQVCIIHCGEAGEQWKVLHERLRRVKYLSDSEIMCAQNETDQNQTARSKAAQNQAEIAAMQSDPVQNVLAGANAILVDEAHLLSQEKLEYILRHCGKRPVIFSSDCEDMISLEEMDCGTVHILEQLPGIQSFRLTNRIRTNTELSSFIQNMMHLPERKTGRHFPHVTVLYANDDRETELLLRDAQHQGYEVFSKENGAAISANRLAMVLDQRYFYDKQRYLRSKDRSVRRLFHQLNGAKEELMLVVKQNEPVYAALLELL
;
A
#
# COMPACT_ATOMS: atom_id res chain seq x y z
N MET A 1 -20.59 -9.80 3.84
CA MET A 1 -20.65 -11.13 4.49
C MET A 1 -21.36 -11.04 5.83
N LYS A 2 -22.25 -12.00 6.18
CA LYS A 2 -23.01 -12.05 7.45
C LYS A 2 -22.43 -13.11 8.39
N SER A 3 -22.59 -12.90 9.71
CA SER A 3 -22.25 -13.92 10.72
C SER A 3 -23.23 -15.11 10.66
N ILE A 4 -22.72 -16.30 10.95
CA ILE A 4 -23.48 -17.56 10.92
C ILE A 4 -23.26 -18.33 12.21
N SER A 5 -24.19 -19.23 12.53
CA SER A 5 -24.01 -20.14 13.68
C SER A 5 -22.93 -21.17 13.38
N ILE A 6 -21.88 -21.24 14.20
CA ILE A 6 -20.86 -22.28 14.06
C ILE A 6 -21.40 -23.68 14.36
N TYR A 7 -22.40 -23.77 15.24
CA TYR A 7 -23.13 -25.01 15.49
C TYR A 7 -23.74 -25.59 14.20
N ALA A 8 -24.38 -24.76 13.39
CA ALA A 8 -25.01 -25.20 12.15
C ALA A 8 -23.97 -25.74 11.13
N ILE A 9 -22.79 -25.19 11.06
CA ILE A 9 -21.71 -25.63 10.15
C ILE A 9 -21.17 -27.00 10.54
N THR A 10 -21.16 -27.31 11.84
CA THR A 10 -20.55 -28.57 12.35
C THR A 10 -21.51 -29.78 12.31
N ARG A 11 -22.78 -29.59 11.95
CA ARG A 11 -23.72 -30.70 11.85
C ARG A 11 -23.43 -31.64 10.66
N LYS A 12 -23.84 -32.89 10.77
CA LYS A 12 -23.51 -33.95 9.83
C LYS A 12 -24.02 -33.65 8.40
N GLN A 13 -23.10 -33.28 7.52
CA GLN A 13 -23.37 -32.96 6.12
C GLN A 13 -22.15 -33.28 5.28
N ASN A 14 -22.33 -33.47 3.97
CA ASN A 14 -21.16 -33.53 3.07
C ASN A 14 -20.64 -32.15 2.79
N LEU A 15 -19.35 -32.06 2.42
CA LEU A 15 -18.65 -30.77 2.20
C LEU A 15 -19.35 -29.89 1.13
N THR A 16 -19.96 -30.48 0.13
CA THR A 16 -20.65 -29.73 -0.93
C THR A 16 -21.95 -29.09 -0.41
N GLN A 17 -22.73 -29.81 0.37
CA GLN A 17 -23.96 -29.29 1.01
C GLN A 17 -23.59 -28.20 2.03
N LEU A 18 -22.52 -28.43 2.82
CA LEU A 18 -22.04 -27.51 3.81
C LEU A 18 -21.56 -26.18 3.17
N SER A 19 -20.82 -26.26 2.09
CA SER A 19 -20.35 -25.08 1.36
C SER A 19 -21.53 -24.27 0.76
N ARG A 20 -22.58 -24.96 0.27
CA ARG A 20 -23.80 -24.29 -0.21
C ARG A 20 -24.57 -23.61 0.93
N MET A 21 -24.73 -24.30 2.05
CA MET A 21 -25.40 -23.77 3.24
C MET A 21 -24.63 -22.56 3.80
N GLU A 22 -23.33 -22.67 3.96
CA GLU A 22 -22.46 -21.57 4.41
C GLU A 22 -22.64 -20.35 3.52
N ARG A 23 -22.52 -20.51 2.20
CA ARG A 23 -22.70 -19.42 1.24
C ARG A 23 -24.08 -18.77 1.35
N GLN A 24 -25.12 -19.56 1.49
CA GLN A 24 -26.50 -19.06 1.61
C GLN A 24 -26.70 -18.25 2.91
N LEU A 25 -26.18 -18.75 4.03
CA LEU A 25 -26.33 -18.12 5.34
C LEU A 25 -25.41 -16.88 5.50
N SER A 26 -24.18 -17.00 5.06
CA SER A 26 -23.18 -15.92 5.15
C SER A 26 -23.36 -14.82 4.09
N LYS A 27 -24.13 -15.11 3.02
CA LYS A 27 -24.26 -14.26 1.83
C LYS A 27 -22.94 -13.92 1.17
N ARG A 28 -21.99 -14.84 1.23
CA ARG A 28 -20.68 -14.72 0.58
C ARG A 28 -20.83 -14.80 -0.94
N GLU A 29 -20.14 -13.95 -1.68
CA GLU A 29 -20.18 -13.97 -3.16
C GLU A 29 -19.59 -15.26 -3.73
N LYS A 30 -18.43 -15.68 -3.25
CA LYS A 30 -17.70 -16.86 -3.71
C LYS A 30 -17.84 -18.01 -2.71
N SER A 31 -18.05 -19.22 -3.21
CA SER A 31 -18.07 -20.43 -2.38
C SER A 31 -16.71 -20.65 -1.69
N LEU A 32 -16.74 -20.95 -0.40
CA LEU A 32 -15.57 -21.30 0.37
C LEU A 32 -15.12 -22.73 0.03
N LYS A 33 -13.83 -22.92 -0.18
CA LYS A 33 -13.21 -24.25 -0.28
C LYS A 33 -12.90 -24.73 1.14
N MET A 34 -13.86 -25.41 1.75
CA MET A 34 -13.69 -26.01 3.07
C MET A 34 -12.73 -27.20 3.00
N ARG A 35 -11.83 -27.29 3.96
CA ARG A 35 -10.90 -28.42 4.12
C ARG A 35 -11.39 -29.30 5.26
N GLU A 36 -11.26 -30.62 5.11
CA GLU A 36 -11.73 -31.56 6.13
C GLU A 36 -11.12 -31.28 7.51
N TRP A 37 -9.83 -31.04 7.58
CA TRP A 37 -9.14 -30.77 8.85
C TRP A 37 -9.60 -29.47 9.55
N GLU A 38 -10.01 -28.47 8.79
CA GLU A 38 -10.58 -27.21 9.33
C GLU A 38 -11.94 -27.49 9.95
N LEU A 39 -12.77 -28.29 9.25
CA LEU A 39 -14.08 -28.69 9.73
C LEU A 39 -13.98 -29.58 10.99
N ASP A 40 -13.03 -30.50 11.02
CA ASP A 40 -12.80 -31.35 12.19
C ASP A 40 -12.32 -30.55 13.39
N SER A 41 -11.42 -29.59 13.16
CA SER A 41 -10.99 -28.67 14.24
C SER A 41 -12.14 -27.82 14.75
N LEU A 42 -13.04 -27.37 13.87
CA LEU A 42 -14.23 -26.61 14.25
C LEU A 42 -15.25 -27.49 15.00
N LYS A 43 -15.45 -28.74 14.58
CA LYS A 43 -16.32 -29.70 15.31
C LYS A 43 -15.82 -29.93 16.73
N ASN A 44 -14.52 -30.21 16.88
CA ASN A 44 -13.90 -30.39 18.20
C ASN A 44 -14.07 -29.15 19.07
N LEU A 45 -13.89 -27.94 18.52
CA LEU A 45 -14.16 -26.70 19.25
C LEU A 45 -15.60 -26.61 19.72
N VAL A 46 -16.56 -26.87 18.82
CA VAL A 46 -18.00 -26.79 19.14
C VAL A 46 -18.39 -27.84 20.19
N GLU A 47 -17.87 -29.07 20.13
CA GLU A 47 -18.09 -30.11 21.15
C GLU A 47 -17.60 -29.69 22.54
N GLN A 48 -16.43 -29.01 22.59
CA GLN A 48 -15.91 -28.47 23.84
C GLN A 48 -16.79 -27.35 24.41
N LEU A 49 -17.38 -26.53 23.55
CA LEU A 49 -18.32 -25.48 23.95
C LEU A 49 -19.67 -26.06 24.38
N GLU A 50 -20.22 -27.06 23.65
CA GLU A 50 -21.46 -27.74 24.00
C GLU A 50 -21.41 -28.43 25.39
N ALA A 51 -20.23 -28.94 25.78
CA ALA A 51 -20.04 -29.53 27.09
C ALA A 51 -20.06 -28.51 28.25
N ARG A 52 -19.94 -27.21 27.97
CA ARG A 52 -19.74 -26.13 28.96
C ARG A 52 -20.73 -24.99 28.90
N MET A 53 -21.46 -24.87 27.80
CA MET A 53 -22.40 -23.78 27.55
C MET A 53 -23.77 -24.30 27.16
N PRO A 54 -24.84 -23.74 27.73
CA PRO A 54 -26.20 -24.20 27.42
C PRO A 54 -26.69 -23.82 26.02
N ASP A 55 -26.21 -22.66 25.46
CA ASP A 55 -26.66 -22.13 24.16
C ASP A 55 -25.50 -21.90 23.20
N VAL A 56 -24.96 -22.98 22.67
CA VAL A 56 -23.97 -22.92 21.57
C VAL A 56 -24.63 -22.63 20.22
N CYS A 57 -25.94 -22.98 20.08
CA CYS A 57 -26.68 -22.74 18.84
C CYS A 57 -26.78 -21.25 18.49
N GLY A 58 -26.86 -20.39 19.49
CA GLY A 58 -26.93 -18.93 19.36
C GLY A 58 -25.59 -18.27 19.04
N LEU A 59 -24.47 -18.97 19.15
CA LEU A 59 -23.15 -18.41 18.86
C LEU A 59 -22.98 -18.14 17.37
N ARG A 60 -22.77 -16.87 17.03
CA ARG A 60 -22.62 -16.43 15.65
C ARG A 60 -21.20 -15.88 15.41
N PHE A 61 -20.58 -16.35 14.33
CA PHE A 61 -19.26 -15.92 13.90
C PHE A 61 -19.25 -15.59 12.42
N PHE A 62 -18.37 -14.70 12.03
CA PHE A 62 -17.91 -14.58 10.66
C PHE A 62 -16.86 -15.68 10.44
N TYR A 63 -17.24 -16.74 9.73
CA TYR A 63 -16.39 -17.91 9.49
C TYR A 63 -15.51 -17.71 8.27
N SER A 64 -14.19 -17.95 8.40
CA SER A 64 -13.20 -17.76 7.34
C SER A 64 -13.37 -16.39 6.66
N PHE A 65 -13.43 -15.33 7.48
CA PHE A 65 -13.61 -13.97 6.99
C PHE A 65 -12.29 -13.41 6.46
N GLN A 66 -12.31 -12.93 5.23
CA GLN A 66 -11.17 -12.26 4.62
C GLN A 66 -11.43 -10.77 4.50
N ILE A 67 -10.50 -9.95 5.04
CA ILE A 67 -10.55 -8.51 4.82
C ILE A 67 -10.43 -8.23 3.32
N PRO A 68 -11.37 -7.50 2.71
CA PRO A 68 -11.33 -7.17 1.30
C PRO A 68 -9.99 -6.55 0.89
N ARG A 69 -9.47 -6.92 -0.28
CA ARG A 69 -8.22 -6.42 -0.87
C ARG A 69 -6.93 -6.73 -0.10
N LEU A 70 -6.98 -7.00 1.21
CA LEU A 70 -5.78 -7.30 2.02
C LEU A 70 -5.45 -8.79 2.07
N GLY A 71 -6.42 -9.67 1.79
CA GLY A 71 -6.24 -11.12 1.82
C GLY A 71 -5.88 -11.67 3.21
N LYS A 72 -6.16 -10.90 4.28
CA LYS A 72 -6.02 -11.37 5.65
C LYS A 72 -7.28 -12.13 6.04
N GLU A 73 -7.10 -13.35 6.46
CA GLU A 73 -8.15 -14.27 6.87
C GLU A 73 -8.19 -14.45 8.38
N PHE A 74 -9.39 -14.57 8.92
CA PHE A 74 -9.69 -14.95 10.31
C PHE A 74 -10.55 -16.20 10.27
N ASP A 75 -10.14 -17.24 10.97
CA ASP A 75 -10.88 -18.51 10.97
C ASP A 75 -12.26 -18.32 11.59
N LEU A 76 -12.33 -17.77 12.80
CA LEU A 76 -13.57 -17.42 13.51
C LEU A 76 -13.47 -16.02 14.09
N LEU A 77 -14.36 -15.14 13.68
CA LEU A 77 -14.42 -13.77 14.16
C LEU A 77 -15.82 -13.46 14.68
N GLN A 78 -15.95 -13.17 15.97
CA GLN A 78 -17.17 -12.64 16.57
C GLN A 78 -16.98 -11.15 16.84
N ILE A 79 -17.91 -10.33 16.36
CA ILE A 79 -17.93 -8.89 16.59
C ILE A 79 -19.18 -8.57 17.37
N LYS A 80 -19.00 -8.06 18.58
CA LYS A 80 -20.06 -7.54 19.44
C LYS A 80 -19.92 -6.03 19.58
N GLU A 81 -20.87 -5.35 20.18
CA GLU A 81 -20.81 -3.90 20.36
C GLU A 81 -19.65 -3.47 21.26
N ASP A 82 -19.36 -4.24 22.29
CA ASP A 82 -18.37 -3.93 23.34
C ASP A 82 -17.04 -4.69 23.19
N GLN A 83 -16.98 -5.75 22.38
CA GLN A 83 -15.77 -6.56 22.23
C GLN A 83 -15.68 -7.30 20.88
N ILE A 84 -14.49 -7.79 20.60
CA ILE A 84 -14.20 -8.65 19.45
C ILE A 84 -13.51 -9.91 19.96
N ILE A 85 -14.00 -11.08 19.53
CA ILE A 85 -13.36 -12.37 19.82
C ILE A 85 -12.88 -12.96 18.51
N ASN A 86 -11.59 -13.26 18.44
CA ASN A 86 -10.94 -13.93 17.32
C ASN A 86 -10.40 -15.28 17.78
N ILE A 87 -10.79 -16.37 17.11
CA ILE A 87 -10.29 -17.71 17.40
C ILE A 87 -9.67 -18.30 16.13
N GLU A 88 -8.38 -18.62 16.20
CA GLU A 88 -7.65 -19.30 15.13
C GLU A 88 -7.68 -20.82 15.37
N LEU A 89 -7.89 -21.60 14.33
CA LEU A 89 -7.96 -23.05 14.39
C LEU A 89 -6.66 -23.68 13.90
N LYS A 90 -6.13 -24.63 14.64
CA LYS A 90 -4.95 -25.43 14.26
C LYS A 90 -5.25 -26.91 14.47
N SER A 91 -4.98 -27.72 13.45
CA SER A 91 -5.18 -29.17 13.53
C SER A 91 -4.02 -29.91 14.18
N GLY A 92 -2.80 -29.35 14.11
CA GLY A 92 -1.58 -29.97 14.62
C GLY A 92 -0.67 -29.02 15.38
N ALA A 93 0.47 -29.50 15.83
CA ALA A 93 1.45 -28.72 16.55
C ALA A 93 1.98 -27.55 15.72
N VAL A 94 1.91 -26.35 16.27
CA VAL A 94 2.46 -25.10 15.71
C VAL A 94 3.36 -24.48 16.76
N SER A 95 4.47 -23.87 16.35
CA SER A 95 5.36 -23.19 17.28
C SER A 95 4.67 -22.00 17.97
N GLU A 96 4.94 -21.81 19.25
CA GLU A 96 4.36 -20.70 20.02
C GLU A 96 4.67 -19.34 19.40
N GLU A 97 5.87 -19.17 18.86
CA GLU A 97 6.26 -17.94 18.19
C GLU A 97 5.44 -17.69 16.91
N ALA A 98 5.03 -18.73 16.17
CA ALA A 98 4.17 -18.59 15.00
C ALA A 98 2.74 -18.20 15.40
N MET A 99 2.20 -18.83 16.44
CA MET A 99 0.89 -18.50 17.01
C MET A 99 0.88 -17.07 17.55
N ARG A 100 1.89 -16.71 18.34
CA ARG A 100 2.04 -15.36 18.90
C ARG A 100 2.05 -14.30 17.79
N ARG A 101 2.87 -14.48 16.77
CA ARG A 101 2.94 -13.56 15.62
C ARG A 101 1.61 -13.45 14.88
N GLN A 102 0.92 -14.56 14.67
CA GLN A 102 -0.40 -14.56 14.02
C GLN A 102 -1.42 -13.78 14.82
N LEU A 103 -1.53 -14.03 16.15
CA LEU A 103 -2.50 -13.36 17.00
C LEU A 103 -2.20 -11.87 17.20
N ILE A 104 -0.92 -11.46 17.30
CA ILE A 104 -0.53 -10.05 17.32
C ILE A 104 -0.95 -9.38 16.02
N GLN A 105 -0.70 -10.02 14.88
CA GLN A 105 -1.11 -9.52 13.59
C GLN A 105 -2.64 -9.39 13.49
N ASN A 106 -3.38 -10.39 13.95
CA ASN A 106 -4.85 -10.36 13.98
C ASN A 106 -5.37 -9.19 14.81
N ARG A 107 -4.84 -9.04 16.02
CA ARG A 107 -5.21 -7.95 16.92
C ARG A 107 -4.99 -6.58 16.29
N TYR A 108 -3.88 -6.41 15.59
CA TYR A 108 -3.62 -5.16 14.87
C TYR A 108 -4.72 -4.86 13.83
N TYR A 109 -5.08 -5.84 12.97
CA TYR A 109 -6.16 -5.63 11.99
C TYR A 109 -7.50 -5.31 12.64
N LEU A 110 -7.79 -5.95 13.76
CA LEU A 110 -9.05 -5.78 14.47
C LEU A 110 -9.09 -4.47 15.27
N SER A 111 -7.92 -3.87 15.61
CA SER A 111 -7.84 -2.64 16.42
C SER A 111 -8.50 -1.43 15.77
N VAL A 112 -8.65 -1.40 14.45
CA VAL A 112 -9.36 -0.32 13.73
C VAL A 112 -10.82 -0.18 14.13
N LEU A 113 -11.41 -1.24 14.70
CA LEU A 113 -12.80 -1.23 15.18
C LEU A 113 -12.96 -0.56 16.55
N GLY A 114 -11.87 -0.16 17.21
CA GLY A 114 -11.87 0.60 18.46
C GLY A 114 -12.46 -0.14 19.66
N ARG A 115 -12.54 -1.47 19.61
CA ARG A 115 -13.14 -2.32 20.65
C ARG A 115 -12.08 -3.21 21.30
N PRO A 116 -12.23 -3.63 22.58
CA PRO A 116 -11.40 -4.63 23.20
C PRO A 116 -11.36 -5.93 22.39
N ILE A 117 -10.15 -6.45 22.16
CA ILE A 117 -9.94 -7.64 21.32
C ILE A 117 -9.45 -8.80 22.19
N ARG A 118 -10.14 -9.93 22.09
CA ARG A 118 -9.79 -11.20 22.71
C ARG A 118 -9.34 -12.17 21.62
N SER A 119 -8.08 -12.56 21.63
CA SER A 119 -7.49 -13.40 20.58
C SER A 119 -7.05 -14.75 21.13
N TYR A 120 -7.55 -15.81 20.51
CA TYR A 120 -7.33 -17.19 20.90
C TYR A 120 -6.79 -18.02 19.74
N THR A 121 -6.05 -19.08 20.08
CA THR A 121 -5.73 -20.19 19.17
C THR A 121 -6.20 -21.49 19.82
N TYR A 122 -6.99 -22.27 19.09
CA TYR A 122 -7.38 -23.60 19.50
C TYR A 122 -6.61 -24.65 18.68
N ILE A 123 -5.93 -25.56 19.36
CA ILE A 123 -5.16 -26.67 18.78
C ILE A 123 -5.93 -27.96 19.00
N SER A 124 -6.65 -28.42 17.97
CA SER A 124 -7.60 -29.53 18.10
C SER A 124 -6.93 -30.86 18.45
N SER A 125 -5.73 -31.15 17.92
CA SER A 125 -5.00 -32.39 18.23
C SER A 125 -4.58 -32.53 19.70
N GLN A 126 -4.52 -31.43 20.44
CA GLN A 126 -4.10 -31.38 21.85
C GLN A 126 -5.23 -30.96 22.78
N ASN A 127 -6.38 -30.61 22.22
CA ASN A 127 -7.47 -29.94 22.95
C ASN A 127 -6.99 -28.72 23.76
N ARG A 128 -6.00 -28.01 23.25
CA ARG A 128 -5.31 -26.92 23.95
C ARG A 128 -5.85 -25.59 23.44
N LEU A 129 -6.21 -24.70 24.36
CA LEU A 129 -6.63 -23.34 24.12
C LEU A 129 -5.58 -22.37 24.64
N VAL A 130 -5.11 -21.45 23.77
CA VAL A 130 -4.09 -20.46 24.08
C VAL A 130 -4.65 -19.08 23.83
N ARG A 131 -4.35 -18.12 24.70
CA ARG A 131 -4.77 -16.72 24.58
C ARG A 131 -3.57 -15.79 24.42
N LEU A 132 -3.74 -14.75 23.62
CA LEU A 132 -2.80 -13.62 23.56
C LEU A 132 -3.12 -12.63 24.70
N THR A 133 -2.16 -12.39 25.58
CA THR A 133 -2.28 -11.40 26.65
C THR A 133 -2.12 -9.97 26.12
N ASN A 134 -2.44 -8.97 26.96
CA ASN A 134 -2.27 -7.55 26.61
C ASN A 134 -0.78 -7.16 26.42
N HIS A 135 0.15 -7.94 26.99
CA HIS A 135 1.60 -7.74 26.88
C HIS A 135 2.24 -8.57 25.76
N ASP A 136 1.45 -9.04 24.80
CA ASP A 136 1.93 -9.82 23.65
C ASP A 136 2.57 -11.18 23.99
N HIS A 137 2.23 -11.76 25.13
CA HIS A 137 2.63 -13.12 25.49
C HIS A 137 1.48 -14.11 25.26
N LEU A 138 1.82 -15.34 24.92
CA LEU A 138 0.88 -16.45 24.94
C LEU A 138 0.73 -16.99 26.35
N ALA A 139 -0.49 -17.27 26.72
CA ALA A 139 -0.82 -17.97 27.97
C ALA A 139 -1.83 -19.08 27.68
N ASP A 140 -1.63 -20.23 28.27
CA ASP A 140 -2.69 -21.23 28.29
C ASP A 140 -3.89 -20.65 29.03
N THR A 141 -5.07 -20.95 28.58
CA THR A 141 -6.31 -20.45 29.19
C THR A 141 -7.31 -21.57 29.32
N ASP A 142 -8.20 -21.44 30.29
CA ASP A 142 -9.27 -22.39 30.50
C ASP A 142 -10.46 -22.11 29.58
N TRP A 143 -11.32 -23.10 29.45
CA TRP A 143 -12.53 -22.99 28.64
C TRP A 143 -13.58 -22.09 29.29
N GLU A 144 -13.57 -21.96 30.61
CA GLU A 144 -14.53 -21.16 31.37
C GLU A 144 -14.39 -19.68 31.00
N GLN A 145 -13.13 -19.20 30.88
CA GLN A 145 -12.89 -17.85 30.42
C GLN A 145 -13.41 -17.58 29.02
N LEU A 146 -13.14 -18.47 28.06
CA LEU A 146 -13.64 -18.31 26.68
C LEU A 146 -15.18 -18.35 26.67
N CYS A 147 -15.80 -19.30 27.39
CA CYS A 147 -17.25 -19.43 27.49
C CYS A 147 -17.89 -18.17 28.08
N SER A 148 -17.33 -17.62 29.16
CA SER A 148 -17.79 -16.37 29.78
C SER A 148 -17.74 -15.18 28.81
N GLU A 149 -16.64 -15.05 28.05
CA GLU A 149 -16.49 -13.98 27.05
C GLU A 149 -17.46 -14.16 25.87
N LEU A 150 -17.72 -15.40 25.44
CA LEU A 150 -18.68 -15.70 24.38
C LEU A 150 -20.13 -15.43 24.80
N GLN A 151 -20.47 -15.66 26.06
CA GLN A 151 -21.81 -15.47 26.63
C GLN A 151 -22.11 -14.02 27.02
N ASN A 152 -21.17 -13.11 26.91
CA ASN A 152 -21.41 -11.69 27.19
C ASN A 152 -22.72 -11.21 26.52
N GLU A 153 -23.57 -10.51 27.28
CA GLU A 153 -24.91 -10.07 26.87
C GLU A 153 -24.95 -9.03 25.75
N SER A 154 -23.79 -8.48 25.39
CA SER A 154 -23.65 -7.48 24.31
C SER A 154 -24.13 -8.03 22.96
N GLU A 155 -24.82 -7.21 22.18
CA GLU A 155 -25.37 -7.59 20.89
C GLU A 155 -24.28 -7.92 19.87
N ASN A 156 -24.55 -8.98 19.08
CA ASN A 156 -23.72 -9.30 17.93
C ASN A 156 -23.94 -8.27 16.81
N TYR A 157 -22.88 -7.88 16.14
CA TYR A 157 -22.97 -7.05 14.95
C TYR A 157 -23.76 -7.76 13.85
N LYS A 158 -24.87 -7.16 13.43
CA LYS A 158 -25.83 -7.70 12.45
C LYS A 158 -25.54 -7.23 11.01
N GLY A 159 -24.61 -6.25 10.86
CA GLY A 159 -24.24 -5.66 9.58
C GLY A 159 -23.40 -6.56 8.69
N ASP A 160 -22.89 -5.99 7.62
CA ASP A 160 -21.93 -6.65 6.74
C ASP A 160 -20.52 -6.44 7.28
N ALA A 161 -19.75 -7.53 7.53
CA ALA A 161 -18.40 -7.40 8.03
C ALA A 161 -17.46 -6.64 7.08
N GLU A 162 -17.70 -6.74 5.77
CA GLU A 162 -16.85 -6.08 4.76
C GLU A 162 -16.89 -4.56 4.89
N THR A 163 -18.03 -4.00 5.33
CA THR A 163 -18.18 -2.55 5.52
C THR A 163 -17.39 -2.01 6.71
N LEU A 164 -17.03 -2.87 7.67
CA LEU A 164 -16.24 -2.49 8.84
C LEU A 164 -14.74 -2.40 8.54
N PHE A 165 -14.27 -3.10 7.51
CA PHE A 165 -12.85 -3.23 7.18
C PHE A 165 -12.56 -2.60 5.84
N GLN A 166 -12.51 -1.28 5.81
CA GLN A 166 -12.08 -0.55 4.63
C GLN A 166 -10.56 -0.66 4.49
N ALA A 167 -10.08 -1.04 3.30
CA ALA A 167 -8.65 -1.24 3.03
C ALA A 167 -7.85 0.03 3.32
N GLU A 168 -8.47 1.18 3.15
CA GLU A 168 -7.94 2.53 3.34
C GLU A 168 -7.45 2.77 4.79
N LEU A 169 -8.10 2.14 5.78
CA LEU A 169 -7.72 2.24 7.20
C LEU A 169 -6.33 1.64 7.51
N PHE A 170 -5.84 0.76 6.64
CA PHE A 170 -4.58 0.04 6.82
C PHE A 170 -3.44 0.59 5.97
N LEU A 171 -3.69 1.66 5.22
CA LEU A 171 -2.72 2.22 4.29
C LEU A 171 -1.86 3.26 4.98
N ILE A 172 -0.57 3.05 4.89
CA ILE A 172 0.42 4.05 5.27
C ILE A 172 1.35 4.35 4.09
N SER A 173 1.95 5.52 4.13
CA SER A 173 3.07 5.87 3.26
C SER A 173 4.32 6.05 4.11
N PRO A 174 5.44 5.39 3.80
CA PRO A 174 6.70 5.62 4.50
C PRO A 174 7.12 7.08 4.50
N LEU A 175 6.80 7.80 3.43
CA LEU A 175 7.18 9.20 3.22
C LEU A 175 6.32 10.20 3.99
N THR A 176 5.05 9.88 4.23
CA THR A 176 4.12 10.79 4.95
C THR A 176 3.89 10.38 6.40
N GLU A 177 4.02 9.08 6.73
CA GLU A 177 3.80 8.53 8.07
C GLU A 177 4.99 7.67 8.53
N PRO A 178 6.22 8.23 8.55
CA PRO A 178 7.45 7.46 8.82
C PRO A 178 7.44 6.80 10.19
N SER A 179 6.81 7.40 11.19
CA SER A 179 6.71 6.83 12.55
C SER A 179 5.90 5.54 12.58
N ARG A 180 4.78 5.48 11.88
CA ARG A 180 3.96 4.27 11.75
C ARG A 180 4.68 3.20 10.94
N PHE A 181 5.36 3.61 9.86
CA PHE A 181 6.18 2.71 9.07
C PHE A 181 7.29 2.05 9.91
N LEU A 182 8.04 2.82 10.69
CA LEU A 182 9.12 2.32 11.55
C LEU A 182 8.62 1.37 12.65
N LYS A 183 7.41 1.59 13.16
CA LYS A 183 6.73 0.70 14.11
C LYS A 183 6.15 -0.55 13.44
N LYS A 184 6.26 -0.66 12.11
CA LYS A 184 5.65 -1.73 11.30
C LYS A 184 4.12 -1.80 11.42
N GLU A 185 3.49 -0.66 11.58
CA GLU A 185 2.04 -0.50 11.60
C GLU A 185 1.48 -0.46 10.17
N TYR A 186 1.85 -1.41 9.33
CA TYR A 186 1.41 -1.56 7.95
C TYR A 186 1.41 -3.02 7.52
N PHE A 187 0.79 -3.28 6.39
CA PHE A 187 0.77 -4.62 5.80
C PHE A 187 1.06 -4.56 4.30
N LEU A 188 1.81 -5.55 3.86
CA LEU A 188 1.94 -5.84 2.45
C LEU A 188 0.80 -6.78 2.03
N THR A 189 0.22 -6.55 0.86
CA THR A 189 -0.73 -7.48 0.25
C THR A 189 -0.08 -8.84 -0.02
N ALA A 190 -0.88 -9.85 -0.31
CA ALA A 190 -0.37 -11.18 -0.69
C ALA A 190 0.59 -11.06 -1.89
N GLN A 191 0.21 -10.29 -2.91
CA GLN A 191 1.03 -10.05 -4.10
C GLN A 191 2.35 -9.33 -3.76
N GLN A 192 2.30 -8.27 -2.96
CA GLN A 192 3.49 -7.55 -2.53
C GLN A 192 4.45 -8.45 -1.74
N ARG A 193 3.92 -9.26 -0.80
CA ARG A 193 4.73 -10.21 -0.02
C ARG A 193 5.37 -11.30 -0.89
N ASP A 194 4.69 -11.70 -1.94
CA ASP A 194 5.19 -12.73 -2.85
C ASP A 194 6.33 -12.19 -3.72
N ILE A 195 6.17 -10.99 -4.28
CA ILE A 195 7.21 -10.26 -5.01
C ILE A 195 8.42 -10.02 -4.11
N GLU A 196 8.21 -9.50 -2.91
CA GLU A 196 9.26 -9.27 -1.94
C GLU A 196 10.05 -10.54 -1.63
N ARG A 197 9.35 -11.65 -1.34
CA ARG A 197 9.97 -12.94 -1.03
C ARG A 197 10.84 -13.43 -2.19
N GLN A 198 10.35 -13.31 -3.41
CA GLN A 198 11.10 -13.71 -4.61
C GLN A 198 12.37 -12.88 -4.78
N ILE A 199 12.27 -11.55 -4.70
CA ILE A 199 13.41 -10.64 -4.85
C ILE A 199 14.43 -10.87 -3.74
N LEU A 200 14.01 -10.85 -2.47
CA LEU A 200 14.93 -11.02 -1.33
C LEU A 200 15.60 -12.40 -1.31
N LYS A 201 14.90 -13.45 -1.76
CA LYS A 201 15.48 -14.79 -1.90
C LYS A 201 16.62 -14.77 -2.91
N LYS A 202 16.42 -14.20 -4.09
CA LYS A 202 17.43 -14.12 -5.16
C LYS A 202 18.61 -13.23 -4.75
N ILE A 203 18.37 -12.09 -4.15
CA ILE A 203 19.45 -11.23 -3.64
C ILE A 203 20.33 -11.95 -2.61
N ARG A 204 19.74 -12.80 -1.76
CA ARG A 204 20.52 -13.61 -0.79
C ARG A 204 21.37 -14.69 -1.48
N GLN A 205 20.87 -15.24 -2.57
CA GLN A 205 21.56 -16.31 -3.30
C GLN A 205 22.66 -15.79 -4.22
N GLU A 206 22.33 -14.77 -5.01
CA GLU A 206 23.17 -14.32 -6.13
C GLU A 206 23.97 -13.05 -5.79
N ARG A 207 23.49 -12.24 -4.85
CA ARG A 207 24.05 -10.93 -4.46
C ARG A 207 24.20 -9.92 -5.60
N THR A 208 23.52 -10.18 -6.71
CA THR A 208 23.54 -9.38 -7.94
C THR A 208 22.14 -9.34 -8.55
N GLY A 209 21.97 -8.58 -9.63
CA GLY A 209 20.78 -8.62 -10.48
C GLY A 209 19.99 -7.34 -10.48
N TYR A 210 19.18 -7.20 -11.51
CA TYR A 210 18.24 -6.11 -11.68
C TYR A 210 16.83 -6.60 -11.44
N TYR A 211 16.09 -5.91 -10.58
CA TYR A 211 14.71 -6.21 -10.23
C TYR A 211 13.86 -4.98 -10.46
N TRP A 212 12.72 -5.14 -11.06
CA TRP A 212 11.84 -4.04 -11.37
C TRP A 212 10.39 -4.40 -11.09
N PHE A 213 9.75 -3.68 -10.20
CA PHE A 213 8.32 -3.83 -10.01
C PHE A 213 7.60 -2.55 -10.41
N ARG A 214 6.60 -2.74 -11.26
CA ARG A 214 5.77 -1.69 -11.81
C ARG A 214 4.31 -1.86 -11.43
N GLY A 215 3.58 -0.78 -11.34
CA GLY A 215 2.17 -0.81 -11.00
C GLY A 215 1.55 0.56 -11.07
N LEU A 216 0.24 0.59 -11.10
CA LEU A 216 -0.50 1.84 -11.07
C LEU A 216 -0.27 2.60 -9.76
N PRO A 217 -0.46 3.92 -9.73
CA PRO A 217 -0.48 4.68 -8.49
C PRO A 217 -1.43 4.08 -7.46
N GLY A 218 -1.04 4.14 -6.19
CA GLY A 218 -1.83 3.55 -5.11
C GLY A 218 -1.69 2.02 -4.95
N THR A 219 -0.86 1.34 -5.74
CA THR A 219 -0.57 -0.10 -5.54
C THR A 219 0.45 -0.38 -4.44
N GLY A 220 1.00 0.67 -3.81
CA GLY A 220 1.94 0.57 -2.69
C GLY A 220 3.38 0.25 -3.07
N LYS A 221 3.83 0.69 -4.25
CA LYS A 221 5.22 0.51 -4.73
C LYS A 221 6.25 1.04 -3.74
N THR A 222 6.11 2.30 -3.35
CA THR A 222 6.99 2.95 -2.36
C THR A 222 7.00 2.19 -1.04
N LEU A 223 5.84 1.74 -0.53
CA LEU A 223 5.76 0.94 0.69
C LEU A 223 6.54 -0.36 0.56
N LEU A 224 6.38 -1.08 -0.55
CA LEU A 224 7.09 -2.32 -0.83
C LEU A 224 8.61 -2.10 -0.93
N LEU A 225 9.03 -1.04 -1.62
CA LEU A 225 10.45 -0.70 -1.79
C LEU A 225 11.11 -0.41 -0.42
N TYR A 226 10.46 0.43 0.40
CA TYR A 226 10.98 0.80 1.71
C TYR A 226 10.96 -0.36 2.71
N ASP A 227 9.97 -1.26 2.63
CA ASP A 227 9.95 -2.49 3.44
C ASP A 227 11.12 -3.42 3.09
N MET A 228 11.42 -3.59 1.78
CA MET A 228 12.61 -4.33 1.33
C MET A 228 13.89 -3.66 1.82
N ALA A 229 13.99 -2.32 1.72
CA ALA A 229 15.14 -1.56 2.22
C ALA A 229 15.35 -1.79 3.71
N MET A 230 14.30 -1.74 4.52
CA MET A 230 14.35 -1.99 5.96
C MET A 230 14.80 -3.40 6.29
N LYS A 231 14.33 -4.42 5.53
CA LYS A 231 14.75 -5.82 5.70
C LYS A 231 16.20 -6.06 5.29
N LEU A 232 16.65 -5.46 4.21
CA LEU A 232 18.04 -5.54 3.76
C LEU A 232 18.97 -4.82 4.71
N SER A 233 18.59 -3.62 5.19
CA SER A 233 19.40 -2.80 6.09
C SER A 233 19.63 -3.43 7.47
N ALA A 234 18.86 -4.44 7.84
CA ALA A 234 19.11 -5.20 9.06
C ALA A 234 20.51 -5.83 9.11
N ARG A 235 21.10 -6.14 7.94
CA ARG A 235 22.38 -6.86 7.84
C ARG A 235 23.43 -6.17 6.98
N GLN A 236 23.07 -5.19 6.15
CA GLN A 236 23.96 -4.61 5.14
C GLN A 236 23.64 -3.12 4.91
N GLN A 237 24.55 -2.39 4.29
CA GLN A 237 24.33 -0.99 3.87
C GLN A 237 23.42 -0.99 2.64
N VAL A 238 22.45 -0.09 2.62
CA VAL A 238 21.48 0.08 1.54
C VAL A 238 21.46 1.53 1.10
N CYS A 239 21.38 1.78 -0.21
CA CYS A 239 21.13 3.12 -0.74
C CYS A 239 19.68 3.16 -1.30
N ILE A 240 18.92 4.18 -0.91
CA ILE A 240 17.65 4.52 -1.55
C ILE A 240 17.85 5.81 -2.34
N ILE A 241 17.52 5.76 -3.61
CA ILE A 241 17.41 6.92 -4.49
C ILE A 241 15.95 7.23 -4.66
N HIS A 242 15.52 8.39 -4.20
CA HIS A 242 14.14 8.85 -4.41
C HIS A 242 14.11 9.86 -5.55
N CYS A 243 13.28 9.59 -6.56
CA CYS A 243 13.12 10.47 -7.72
C CYS A 243 11.86 11.32 -7.54
N GLY A 244 12.03 12.63 -7.70
CA GLY A 244 10.95 13.60 -7.51
C GLY A 244 10.91 14.21 -6.12
N GLU A 245 9.78 14.85 -5.78
CA GLU A 245 9.62 15.57 -4.51
C GLU A 245 9.35 14.58 -3.36
N ALA A 246 10.31 14.40 -2.47
CA ALA A 246 10.09 13.79 -1.17
C ALA A 246 9.75 14.90 -0.17
N GLY A 247 8.61 14.82 0.51
CA GLY A 247 8.25 15.76 1.57
C GLY A 247 9.29 15.75 2.70
N GLU A 248 9.31 16.80 3.57
CA GLU A 248 10.32 16.90 4.65
C GLU A 248 10.33 15.74 5.64
N GLN A 249 9.24 15.02 5.74
CA GLN A 249 9.07 13.93 6.71
C GLN A 249 9.98 12.71 6.44
N TRP A 250 10.50 12.54 5.23
CA TRP A 250 11.45 11.46 4.92
C TRP A 250 12.76 11.57 5.73
N LYS A 251 13.12 12.76 6.20
CA LYS A 251 14.30 13.01 7.06
C LYS A 251 14.26 12.13 8.32
N VAL A 252 13.06 11.86 8.87
CA VAL A 252 12.88 10.98 10.02
C VAL A 252 13.34 9.54 9.74
N LEU A 253 13.14 9.06 8.51
CA LEU A 253 13.64 7.73 8.10
C LEU A 253 15.16 7.72 8.03
N HIS A 254 15.75 8.78 7.50
CA HIS A 254 17.20 8.93 7.40
C HIS A 254 17.88 8.89 8.78
N GLU A 255 17.32 9.56 9.77
CA GLU A 255 17.85 9.59 11.14
C GLU A 255 17.72 8.25 11.86
N ARG A 256 16.63 7.53 11.64
CA ARG A 256 16.31 6.29 12.35
C ARG A 256 16.92 5.04 11.72
N LEU A 257 17.06 4.98 10.41
CA LEU A 257 17.61 3.84 9.67
C LEU A 257 19.09 4.06 9.33
N ARG A 258 19.98 3.92 10.31
CA ARG A 258 21.42 4.23 10.19
C ARG A 258 22.15 3.52 9.05
N ARG A 259 21.67 2.34 8.60
CA ARG A 259 22.24 1.58 7.48
C ARG A 259 21.58 1.85 6.14
N VAL A 260 20.68 2.81 6.09
CA VAL A 260 20.07 3.28 4.85
C VAL A 260 20.61 4.66 4.56
N LYS A 261 21.22 4.82 3.39
CA LYS A 261 21.64 6.11 2.84
C LYS A 261 20.61 6.56 1.83
N TYR A 262 20.25 7.83 1.88
CA TYR A 262 19.26 8.42 1.00
C TYR A 262 19.94 9.40 0.06
N LEU A 263 19.60 9.32 -1.21
CA LEU A 263 19.98 10.28 -2.24
C LEU A 263 18.70 10.77 -2.94
N SER A 264 18.65 12.04 -3.26
CA SER A 264 17.70 12.57 -4.22
C SER A 264 18.27 12.49 -5.64
N ASP A 265 17.41 12.43 -6.63
CA ASP A 265 17.85 12.47 -8.03
C ASP A 265 18.50 13.81 -8.41
N SER A 266 18.22 14.89 -7.67
CA SER A 266 18.88 16.20 -7.84
C SER A 266 20.35 16.17 -7.43
N GLU A 267 20.73 15.38 -6.42
CA GLU A 267 22.14 15.23 -6.00
C GLU A 267 22.98 14.56 -7.08
N ILE A 268 22.39 13.62 -7.84
CA ILE A 268 23.08 12.96 -8.97
C ILE A 268 23.45 13.95 -10.08
N MET A 269 22.62 14.95 -10.34
CA MET A 269 22.91 16.00 -11.34
C MET A 269 24.04 16.94 -10.89
N CYS A 270 24.08 17.31 -9.63
CA CYS A 270 25.14 18.17 -9.11
C CYS A 270 26.54 17.53 -9.28
N ALA A 271 26.63 16.23 -9.02
CA ALA A 271 27.85 15.48 -9.18
C ALA A 271 28.39 15.47 -10.64
N GLN A 272 27.50 15.38 -11.63
CA GLN A 272 27.90 15.44 -13.05
C GLN A 272 28.42 16.81 -13.46
N ASN A 273 27.75 17.88 -13.05
CA ASN A 273 28.13 19.24 -13.40
C ASN A 273 29.52 19.64 -12.81
N GLU A 274 29.85 19.17 -11.61
CA GLU A 274 31.16 19.39 -11.01
C GLU A 274 32.26 18.62 -11.76
N THR A 275 31.98 17.40 -12.23
CA THR A 275 32.92 16.59 -13.00
C THR A 275 33.21 17.22 -14.37
N ASP A 276 32.16 17.69 -15.07
CA ASP A 276 32.30 18.31 -16.40
C ASP A 276 32.95 19.69 -16.33
N GLN A 277 32.62 20.52 -15.32
CA GLN A 277 33.27 21.84 -15.13
C GLN A 277 34.77 21.69 -14.78
N ASN A 278 35.15 20.64 -14.04
CA ASN A 278 36.56 20.38 -13.74
C ASN A 278 37.35 19.83 -14.93
N GLN A 279 36.68 19.19 -15.91
CA GLN A 279 37.36 18.72 -17.15
C GLN A 279 37.60 19.87 -18.14
N THR A 280 36.71 20.87 -18.23
CA THR A 280 36.85 22.02 -19.14
C THR A 280 37.84 23.06 -18.68
N ALA A 281 38.14 23.15 -17.35
CA ALA A 281 39.05 24.13 -16.79
C ALA A 281 40.55 23.70 -16.80
N ARG A 282 40.89 22.51 -17.28
CA ARG A 282 42.26 21.97 -17.22
C ARG A 282 43.06 22.17 -18.49
N SER A 283 43.64 23.34 -18.66
CA SER A 283 44.80 23.55 -19.53
C SER A 283 46.09 23.08 -18.85
N LYS A 284 46.73 22.14 -19.43
CA LYS A 284 48.09 21.56 -19.45
C LYS A 284 49.18 21.85 -18.35
N ALA A 285 48.95 22.63 -17.33
CA ALA A 285 50.02 22.99 -16.33
C ALA A 285 49.85 22.37 -14.93
N ALA A 286 48.81 21.58 -14.68
CA ALA A 286 48.48 21.08 -13.34
C ALA A 286 48.32 19.56 -13.26
N GLN A 287 48.84 18.78 -14.21
CA GLN A 287 48.56 17.33 -14.28
C GLN A 287 49.05 16.54 -13.05
N ASN A 288 50.12 16.93 -12.38
CA ASN A 288 50.64 16.15 -11.24
C ASN A 288 50.09 16.53 -9.85
N GLN A 289 49.47 17.71 -9.67
CA GLN A 289 48.73 18.05 -8.44
C GLN A 289 47.23 17.77 -8.55
N ALA A 290 46.72 17.67 -9.76
CA ALA A 290 45.32 17.38 -10.05
C ALA A 290 44.94 15.89 -9.93
N GLU A 291 45.87 14.96 -10.06
CA GLU A 291 45.64 13.55 -9.80
C GLU A 291 45.41 13.25 -8.30
N ILE A 292 46.04 14.01 -7.42
CA ILE A 292 45.87 13.89 -5.96
C ILE A 292 44.56 14.60 -5.50
N ALA A 293 44.16 15.68 -6.19
CA ALA A 293 42.89 16.38 -5.92
C ALA A 293 41.66 15.69 -6.59
N ALA A 294 41.88 14.93 -7.66
CA ALA A 294 40.83 14.09 -8.31
C ALA A 294 40.46 12.85 -7.49
N MET A 295 41.18 12.55 -6.41
CA MET A 295 40.81 11.57 -5.38
C MET A 295 39.83 12.13 -4.32
N GLN A 296 39.33 13.36 -4.43
CA GLN A 296 38.10 13.75 -3.74
C GLN A 296 36.94 13.16 -4.50
N SER A 297 36.67 11.90 -4.14
CA SER A 297 35.64 11.06 -4.70
C SER A 297 34.30 11.76 -4.58
N ASP A 298 33.56 11.82 -5.70
CA ASP A 298 32.15 12.25 -5.79
C ASP A 298 31.35 11.67 -4.61
N PRO A 299 30.72 12.51 -3.77
CA PRO A 299 29.99 12.06 -2.60
C PRO A 299 28.90 11.01 -2.97
N VAL A 300 28.26 11.17 -4.12
CA VAL A 300 27.25 10.24 -4.64
C VAL A 300 27.89 8.90 -5.01
N GLN A 301 29.03 8.93 -5.71
CA GLN A 301 29.77 7.72 -6.05
C GLN A 301 30.20 6.94 -4.79
N ASN A 302 30.63 7.63 -3.74
CA ASN A 302 30.99 7.00 -2.46
C ASN A 302 29.79 6.32 -1.79
N VAL A 303 28.63 6.96 -1.80
CA VAL A 303 27.40 6.38 -1.24
C VAL A 303 27.01 5.14 -2.04
N LEU A 304 27.03 5.22 -3.37
CA LEU A 304 26.74 4.08 -4.24
C LEU A 304 27.76 2.95 -4.07
N ALA A 305 29.04 3.27 -3.99
CA ALA A 305 30.12 2.29 -3.79
C ALA A 305 30.06 1.61 -2.42
N GLY A 306 29.62 2.32 -1.38
CA GLY A 306 29.44 1.78 -0.02
C GLY A 306 28.19 0.95 0.19
N ALA A 307 27.21 1.03 -0.71
CA ALA A 307 25.97 0.28 -0.60
C ALA A 307 26.13 -1.17 -1.07
N ASN A 308 25.46 -2.11 -0.41
CA ASN A 308 25.38 -3.52 -0.83
C ASN A 308 24.14 -3.79 -1.70
N ALA A 309 23.15 -2.91 -1.66
CA ALA A 309 21.96 -2.92 -2.50
C ALA A 309 21.52 -1.48 -2.77
N ILE A 310 21.05 -1.22 -3.97
CA ILE A 310 20.55 0.09 -4.41
C ILE A 310 19.06 -0.07 -4.74
N LEU A 311 18.24 0.82 -4.21
CA LEU A 311 16.81 0.86 -4.45
C LEU A 311 16.44 2.22 -5.04
N VAL A 312 15.71 2.20 -6.14
CA VAL A 312 15.32 3.43 -6.87
C VAL A 312 13.82 3.52 -6.88
N ASP A 313 13.28 4.51 -6.16
CA ASP A 313 11.84 4.78 -6.14
C ASP A 313 11.47 5.78 -7.23
N GLU A 314 10.29 5.57 -7.84
CA GLU A 314 9.80 6.40 -8.95
C GLU A 314 10.80 6.47 -10.12
N ALA A 315 11.41 5.34 -10.49
CA ALA A 315 12.52 5.27 -11.46
C ALA A 315 12.17 5.84 -12.84
N HIS A 316 10.88 5.84 -13.23
CA HIS A 316 10.42 6.44 -14.48
C HIS A 316 10.67 7.94 -14.59
N LEU A 317 11.05 8.60 -13.50
CA LEU A 317 11.34 10.02 -13.42
C LEU A 317 12.80 10.38 -13.64
N LEU A 318 13.67 9.38 -13.60
CA LEU A 318 15.08 9.61 -13.91
C LEU A 318 15.21 10.05 -15.37
N SER A 319 16.12 10.98 -15.63
CA SER A 319 16.62 11.16 -16.98
C SER A 319 17.47 9.94 -17.38
N GLN A 320 17.62 9.72 -18.68
CA GLN A 320 18.46 8.66 -19.21
C GLN A 320 19.89 8.73 -18.65
N GLU A 321 20.46 9.92 -18.61
CA GLU A 321 21.81 10.19 -18.09
C GLU A 321 21.99 9.77 -16.63
N LYS A 322 21.00 10.09 -15.78
CA LYS A 322 21.01 9.71 -14.35
C LYS A 322 20.91 8.19 -14.19
N LEU A 323 20.04 7.54 -14.97
CA LEU A 323 19.94 6.09 -14.94
C LEU A 323 21.24 5.43 -15.37
N GLU A 324 21.85 5.89 -16.47
CA GLU A 324 23.16 5.39 -16.94
C GLU A 324 24.26 5.63 -15.90
N TYR A 325 24.24 6.77 -15.20
CA TYR A 325 25.15 7.04 -14.09
C TYR A 325 24.99 6.00 -12.97
N ILE A 326 23.77 5.72 -12.52
CA ILE A 326 23.48 4.70 -11.50
C ILE A 326 23.96 3.34 -11.96
N LEU A 327 23.63 2.93 -13.18
CA LEU A 327 23.99 1.63 -13.75
C LEU A 327 25.52 1.46 -13.89
N ARG A 328 26.23 2.53 -14.20
CA ARG A 328 27.70 2.54 -14.33
C ARG A 328 28.38 2.37 -12.96
N HIS A 329 27.80 2.94 -11.90
CA HIS A 329 28.40 2.94 -10.56
C HIS A 329 27.81 1.86 -9.61
N CYS A 330 26.75 1.16 -9.99
CA CYS A 330 26.20 0.05 -9.19
C CYS A 330 27.12 -1.19 -9.18
N GLY A 331 27.99 -1.38 -10.18
CA GLY A 331 28.83 -2.56 -10.31
C GLY A 331 28.00 -3.85 -10.42
N LYS A 332 28.35 -4.86 -9.62
CA LYS A 332 27.61 -6.13 -9.57
C LYS A 332 26.52 -6.17 -8.48
N ARG A 333 26.22 -5.04 -7.85
CA ARG A 333 25.24 -5.00 -6.75
C ARG A 333 23.81 -5.16 -7.25
N PRO A 334 22.91 -5.74 -6.44
CA PRO A 334 21.51 -5.78 -6.79
C PRO A 334 20.92 -4.37 -6.83
N VAL A 335 20.18 -4.08 -7.89
CA VAL A 335 19.42 -2.82 -8.04
C VAL A 335 17.95 -3.15 -8.17
N ILE A 336 17.14 -2.51 -7.36
CA ILE A 336 15.69 -2.68 -7.34
C ILE A 336 15.05 -1.38 -7.79
N PHE A 337 14.27 -1.42 -8.86
CA PHE A 337 13.55 -0.28 -9.39
C PHE A 337 12.05 -0.39 -9.07
N SER A 338 11.42 0.71 -8.70
CA SER A 338 9.98 0.86 -8.71
C SER A 338 9.55 1.93 -9.70
N SER A 339 8.49 1.70 -10.45
CA SER A 339 7.95 2.68 -11.40
C SER A 339 6.45 2.56 -11.59
N ASP A 340 5.83 3.61 -12.12
CA ASP A 340 4.48 3.53 -12.62
C ASP A 340 4.38 2.64 -13.86
N CYS A 341 3.17 2.21 -14.22
CA CYS A 341 2.90 1.51 -15.47
C CYS A 341 2.85 2.51 -16.63
N GLU A 342 3.18 2.05 -17.83
CA GLU A 342 3.19 2.83 -19.07
C GLU A 342 1.90 3.59 -19.36
N ASP A 343 0.76 3.01 -19.02
CA ASP A 343 -0.58 3.61 -19.24
C ASP A 343 -0.83 4.92 -18.48
N MET A 344 0.09 5.32 -17.59
CA MET A 344 -0.05 6.47 -16.71
C MET A 344 1.07 7.51 -16.90
N ILE A 345 2.05 7.20 -17.72
CA ILE A 345 3.17 8.08 -18.00
C ILE A 345 2.71 9.13 -19.00
N SER A 346 2.90 10.41 -18.70
CA SER A 346 2.70 11.46 -19.68
C SER A 346 3.69 11.27 -20.84
N LEU A 347 3.35 11.70 -22.04
CA LEU A 347 4.29 11.64 -23.19
C LEU A 347 5.63 12.32 -22.86
N GLU A 348 5.64 13.34 -21.99
CA GLU A 348 6.85 14.01 -21.52
C GLU A 348 7.75 13.11 -20.67
N GLU A 349 7.16 12.18 -19.90
CA GLU A 349 7.89 11.18 -19.10
C GLU A 349 8.32 9.98 -19.97
N MET A 350 7.55 9.65 -21.02
CA MET A 350 7.97 8.66 -22.02
C MET A 350 9.18 9.15 -22.84
N ASP A 351 9.31 10.46 -23.06
CA ASP A 351 10.46 11.06 -23.73
C ASP A 351 11.76 10.92 -22.94
N CYS A 352 11.70 10.62 -21.62
CA CYS A 352 12.89 10.32 -20.83
C CYS A 352 13.56 9.00 -21.20
N GLY A 353 12.89 8.12 -21.93
CA GLY A 353 13.44 6.84 -22.41
C GLY A 353 13.81 5.82 -21.32
N THR A 354 13.65 6.17 -20.06
CA THR A 354 14.12 5.38 -18.90
C THR A 354 13.40 4.05 -18.80
N VAL A 355 12.09 4.02 -19.02
CA VAL A 355 11.30 2.77 -19.01
C VAL A 355 11.79 1.82 -20.09
N HIS A 356 12.09 2.34 -21.28
CA HIS A 356 12.61 1.56 -22.39
C HIS A 356 14.00 0.98 -22.10
N ILE A 357 14.88 1.76 -21.46
CA ILE A 357 16.19 1.26 -21.03
C ILE A 357 16.02 0.17 -19.97
N LEU A 358 15.12 0.35 -19.00
CA LEU A 358 14.84 -0.68 -17.99
C LEU A 358 14.34 -1.98 -18.62
N GLU A 359 13.46 -1.91 -19.63
CA GLU A 359 12.98 -3.09 -20.35
C GLU A 359 14.09 -3.85 -21.09
N GLN A 360 15.10 -3.13 -21.55
CA GLN A 360 16.23 -3.70 -22.31
C GLN A 360 17.40 -4.15 -21.43
N LEU A 361 17.36 -3.90 -20.11
CA LEU A 361 18.45 -4.30 -19.21
C LEU A 361 18.62 -5.84 -19.22
N PRO A 362 19.83 -6.34 -19.51
CA PRO A 362 20.07 -7.76 -19.54
C PRO A 362 19.78 -8.43 -18.19
N GLY A 363 18.93 -9.45 -18.19
CA GLY A 363 18.62 -10.22 -16.99
C GLY A 363 17.71 -9.53 -15.97
N ILE A 364 17.08 -8.41 -16.33
CA ILE A 364 16.11 -7.77 -15.46
C ILE A 364 14.91 -8.67 -15.19
N GLN A 365 14.50 -8.72 -13.93
CA GLN A 365 13.32 -9.47 -13.50
C GLN A 365 12.20 -8.49 -13.23
N SER A 366 11.17 -8.51 -14.06
CA SER A 366 10.04 -7.61 -13.97
C SER A 366 8.86 -8.26 -13.23
N PHE A 367 8.22 -7.50 -12.35
CA PHE A 367 7.02 -7.86 -11.60
C PHE A 367 5.96 -6.79 -11.79
N ARG A 368 4.68 -7.18 -11.81
CA ARG A 368 3.56 -6.24 -11.96
C ARG A 368 2.70 -6.27 -10.71
N LEU A 369 2.48 -5.10 -10.10
CA LEU A 369 1.52 -4.88 -9.03
C LEU A 369 0.18 -4.48 -9.64
N THR A 370 -0.84 -5.27 -9.38
CA THR A 370 -2.18 -5.08 -9.95
C THR A 370 -3.22 -4.62 -8.91
N ASN A 371 -2.97 -4.93 -7.64
CA ASN A 371 -3.91 -4.61 -6.57
C ASN A 371 -3.78 -3.14 -6.16
N ARG A 372 -4.74 -2.32 -6.55
CA ARG A 372 -4.86 -0.95 -6.04
C ARG A 372 -5.41 -0.98 -4.63
N ILE A 373 -4.76 -0.29 -3.72
CA ILE A 373 -5.10 -0.30 -2.31
C ILE A 373 -5.54 1.10 -1.85
N ARG A 374 -4.98 2.17 -2.40
CA ARG A 374 -5.13 3.55 -1.89
C ARG A 374 -6.36 4.30 -2.34
N THR A 375 -6.91 4.01 -3.50
CA THR A 375 -8.02 4.79 -4.04
C THR A 375 -9.26 3.94 -4.24
N ASN A 376 -10.41 4.51 -3.96
CA ASN A 376 -11.69 3.99 -4.42
C ASN A 376 -11.57 3.67 -5.92
N THR A 377 -12.06 2.51 -6.34
CA THR A 377 -12.01 2.08 -7.76
C THR A 377 -12.70 3.06 -8.69
N GLU A 378 -13.72 3.76 -8.20
CA GLU A 378 -14.43 4.82 -8.89
C GLU A 378 -13.52 6.03 -9.12
N LEU A 379 -12.96 6.61 -8.04
CA LEU A 379 -12.06 7.76 -8.13
C LEU A 379 -10.84 7.46 -9.00
N SER A 380 -10.23 6.28 -8.84
CA SER A 380 -9.13 5.84 -9.70
C SER A 380 -9.51 5.79 -11.17
N SER A 381 -10.70 5.27 -11.48
CA SER A 381 -11.20 5.19 -12.86
C SER A 381 -11.48 6.57 -13.41
N PHE A 382 -12.06 7.48 -12.60
CA PHE A 382 -12.27 8.87 -12.99
C PHE A 382 -10.94 9.58 -13.27
N ILE A 383 -9.98 9.49 -12.33
CA ILE A 383 -8.67 10.13 -12.48
C ILE A 383 -7.95 9.63 -13.73
N GLN A 384 -8.00 8.33 -14.04
CA GLN A 384 -7.44 7.79 -15.28
C GLN A 384 -8.09 8.39 -16.51
N ASN A 385 -9.42 8.40 -16.56
CA ASN A 385 -10.17 8.98 -17.67
C ASN A 385 -9.93 10.49 -17.80
N MET A 386 -9.72 11.19 -16.68
CA MET A 386 -9.34 12.59 -16.65
C MET A 386 -7.93 12.82 -17.21
N MET A 387 -6.97 11.98 -16.88
CA MET A 387 -5.59 12.11 -17.39
C MET A 387 -5.50 11.78 -18.88
N HIS A 388 -6.30 10.83 -19.35
CA HIS A 388 -6.42 10.46 -20.75
C HIS A 388 -7.88 10.21 -21.09
N LEU A 389 -8.49 11.14 -21.83
CA LEU A 389 -9.91 11.07 -22.18
C LEU A 389 -10.19 9.85 -23.08
N PRO A 390 -11.15 8.99 -22.71
CA PRO A 390 -11.49 7.82 -23.50
C PRO A 390 -12.06 8.20 -24.86
N GLU A 391 -11.82 7.38 -25.87
CA GLU A 391 -12.38 7.61 -27.23
C GLU A 391 -13.91 7.48 -27.27
N ARG A 392 -14.48 6.67 -26.38
CA ARG A 392 -15.93 6.45 -26.26
C ARG A 392 -16.37 6.67 -24.83
N LYS A 393 -17.59 7.21 -24.64
CA LYS A 393 -18.20 7.30 -23.30
C LYS A 393 -18.23 5.93 -22.61
N THR A 394 -17.67 5.87 -21.43
CA THR A 394 -17.49 4.60 -20.72
C THR A 394 -18.77 4.09 -20.03
N GLY A 395 -19.88 4.86 -20.03
CA GLY A 395 -21.12 4.54 -19.35
C GLY A 395 -20.97 4.29 -17.84
N ARG A 396 -19.83 4.68 -17.26
CA ARG A 396 -19.59 4.61 -15.82
C ARG A 396 -20.13 5.87 -15.17
N HIS A 397 -20.70 5.71 -14.00
CA HIS A 397 -21.18 6.80 -13.16
C HIS A 397 -20.21 7.03 -12.01
N PHE A 398 -19.94 8.29 -11.68
CA PHE A 398 -18.96 8.70 -10.66
C PHE A 398 -19.63 9.56 -9.57
N PRO A 399 -20.49 8.97 -8.70
CA PRO A 399 -21.27 9.71 -7.71
C PRO A 399 -20.44 10.43 -6.65
N HIS A 400 -19.18 10.02 -6.43
CA HIS A 400 -18.28 10.65 -5.45
C HIS A 400 -17.34 11.70 -6.07
N VAL A 401 -17.59 12.09 -7.33
CA VAL A 401 -16.83 13.13 -8.02
C VAL A 401 -17.76 14.32 -8.31
N THR A 402 -17.35 15.49 -7.88
CA THR A 402 -18.03 16.76 -8.14
C THR A 402 -17.14 17.67 -8.98
N VAL A 403 -17.66 18.20 -10.08
CA VAL A 403 -16.94 19.16 -10.91
C VAL A 403 -17.73 20.46 -10.95
N LEU A 404 -17.10 21.56 -10.53
CA LEU A 404 -17.70 22.89 -10.46
C LEU A 404 -16.91 23.85 -11.34
N TYR A 405 -17.56 24.87 -11.88
CA TYR A 405 -16.93 25.92 -12.67
C TYR A 405 -16.89 27.24 -11.89
N ALA A 406 -15.78 27.96 -11.99
CA ALA A 406 -15.61 29.28 -11.39
C ALA A 406 -15.18 30.29 -12.47
N ASN A 407 -15.86 31.43 -12.52
CA ASN A 407 -15.61 32.49 -13.51
C ASN A 407 -14.42 33.38 -13.14
N ASP A 408 -14.09 33.44 -11.84
CA ASP A 408 -13.01 34.30 -11.33
C ASP A 408 -12.41 33.77 -10.02
N ASP A 409 -11.44 34.52 -9.48
CA ASP A 409 -10.76 34.15 -8.22
C ASP A 409 -11.72 34.20 -7.02
N ARG A 410 -12.65 35.16 -7.00
CA ARG A 410 -13.59 35.34 -5.90
C ARG A 410 -14.56 34.17 -5.81
N GLU A 411 -15.10 33.75 -6.94
CA GLU A 411 -15.97 32.58 -6.99
C GLU A 411 -15.23 31.30 -6.64
N THR A 412 -13.99 31.17 -7.09
CA THR A 412 -13.11 30.04 -6.72
C THR A 412 -12.91 29.97 -5.21
N GLU A 413 -12.60 31.09 -4.55
CA GLU A 413 -12.43 31.13 -3.09
C GLU A 413 -13.72 30.79 -2.34
N LEU A 414 -14.88 31.26 -2.83
CA LEU A 414 -16.17 30.93 -2.22
C LEU A 414 -16.44 29.41 -2.29
N LEU A 415 -16.27 28.82 -3.47
CA LEU A 415 -16.47 27.37 -3.67
C LEU A 415 -15.50 26.54 -2.81
N LEU A 416 -14.25 26.98 -2.66
CA LEU A 416 -13.28 26.27 -1.81
C LEU A 416 -13.60 26.42 -0.32
N ARG A 417 -14.11 27.58 0.13
CA ARG A 417 -14.58 27.77 1.52
C ARG A 417 -15.79 26.89 1.81
N ASP A 418 -16.75 26.83 0.89
CA ASP A 418 -17.91 25.95 1.02
C ASP A 418 -17.48 24.48 1.07
N ALA A 419 -16.51 24.07 0.25
CA ALA A 419 -15.91 22.74 0.31
C ALA A 419 -15.28 22.46 1.70
N GLN A 420 -14.52 23.42 2.26
CA GLN A 420 -13.95 23.28 3.61
C GLN A 420 -15.04 23.12 4.68
N HIS A 421 -16.14 23.88 4.60
CA HIS A 421 -17.29 23.72 5.51
C HIS A 421 -17.96 22.35 5.37
N GLN A 422 -17.91 21.74 4.20
CA GLN A 422 -18.40 20.38 3.92
C GLN A 422 -17.40 19.30 4.34
N GLY A 423 -16.24 19.66 4.88
CA GLY A 423 -15.22 18.73 5.35
C GLY A 423 -14.22 18.27 4.28
N TYR A 424 -14.12 18.99 3.15
CA TYR A 424 -13.06 18.77 2.18
C TYR A 424 -11.75 19.43 2.62
N GLU A 425 -10.66 18.71 2.47
CA GLU A 425 -9.33 19.31 2.53
C GLU A 425 -9.03 20.01 1.20
N VAL A 426 -8.73 21.30 1.28
CA VAL A 426 -8.43 22.11 0.10
C VAL A 426 -6.93 22.10 -0.14
N PHE A 427 -6.54 21.67 -1.33
CA PHE A 427 -5.15 21.76 -1.75
C PHE A 427 -4.82 23.19 -2.18
N SER A 428 -3.87 23.82 -1.48
CA SER A 428 -3.26 25.11 -1.87
C SER A 428 -1.81 24.91 -2.34
N LYS A 429 -1.32 25.80 -3.21
CA LYS A 429 0.06 25.78 -3.72
C LYS A 429 1.14 25.86 -2.64
N GLU A 430 0.79 26.38 -1.48
CA GLU A 430 1.71 26.61 -0.35
C GLU A 430 1.99 25.33 0.45
N ASN A 431 1.09 24.35 0.42
CA ASN A 431 1.26 23.07 1.10
C ASN A 431 1.90 22.06 0.16
N GLY A 432 3.22 22.10 0.00
CA GLY A 432 3.99 21.26 -0.94
C GLY A 432 3.99 19.75 -0.65
N ALA A 433 3.31 19.27 0.39
CA ALA A 433 3.26 17.85 0.74
C ALA A 433 2.07 17.14 0.04
N ALA A 434 2.26 15.87 -0.33
CA ALA A 434 1.17 15.03 -0.80
C ALA A 434 0.11 14.88 0.31
N ILE A 435 -1.06 15.46 0.09
CA ILE A 435 -2.18 15.37 1.03
C ILE A 435 -2.90 14.04 0.77
N SER A 436 -3.15 13.29 1.83
CA SER A 436 -4.03 12.12 1.80
C SER A 436 -5.25 12.44 2.64
N ALA A 437 -6.39 12.70 1.98
CA ALA A 437 -7.62 13.14 2.61
C ALA A 437 -8.81 12.25 2.21
N ASN A 438 -9.79 12.11 3.11
CA ASN A 438 -11.02 11.40 2.77
C ASN A 438 -11.79 12.17 1.67
N ARG A 439 -11.89 13.48 1.82
CA ARG A 439 -12.53 14.40 0.89
C ARG A 439 -11.52 15.44 0.43
N LEU A 440 -11.24 15.51 -0.85
CA LEU A 440 -10.24 16.41 -1.41
C LEU A 440 -10.86 17.38 -2.39
N ALA A 441 -10.55 18.67 -2.26
CA ALA A 441 -10.94 19.70 -3.22
C ALA A 441 -9.69 20.31 -3.87
N MET A 442 -9.73 20.48 -5.21
CA MET A 442 -8.60 20.98 -6.01
C MET A 442 -9.06 21.96 -7.08
N VAL A 443 -8.15 22.86 -7.48
CA VAL A 443 -8.40 23.85 -8.56
C VAL A 443 -7.65 23.46 -9.82
N LEU A 444 -8.37 23.46 -10.95
CA LEU A 444 -7.84 23.32 -12.29
C LEU A 444 -8.00 24.65 -13.03
N ASP A 445 -6.91 25.36 -13.23
CA ASP A 445 -6.90 26.66 -13.90
C ASP A 445 -6.51 26.56 -15.40
N GLN A 446 -6.30 27.70 -16.03
CA GLN A 446 -5.94 27.83 -17.46
C GLN A 446 -4.56 27.27 -17.84
N ARG A 447 -3.79 26.75 -16.87
CA ARG A 447 -2.53 26.05 -17.14
C ARG A 447 -2.77 24.69 -17.78
N TYR A 448 -3.88 24.03 -17.45
CA TYR A 448 -4.22 22.69 -17.90
C TYR A 448 -4.97 22.74 -19.22
N PHE A 449 -4.69 21.80 -20.11
CA PHE A 449 -5.37 21.66 -21.40
C PHE A 449 -5.25 20.21 -21.89
N TYR A 450 -6.13 19.81 -22.79
CA TYR A 450 -6.03 18.52 -23.47
C TYR A 450 -5.30 18.69 -24.82
N ASP A 451 -4.33 17.82 -25.08
CA ASP A 451 -3.63 17.79 -26.37
C ASP A 451 -4.45 17.07 -27.45
N LYS A 452 -3.89 16.99 -28.68
CA LYS A 452 -4.54 16.31 -29.81
C LYS A 452 -4.75 14.81 -29.59
N GLN A 453 -3.96 14.21 -28.72
CA GLN A 453 -4.02 12.80 -28.34
C GLN A 453 -4.90 12.58 -27.10
N ARG A 454 -5.62 13.62 -26.64
CA ARG A 454 -6.57 13.61 -25.52
C ARG A 454 -5.93 13.40 -24.15
N TYR A 455 -4.60 13.64 -24.00
CA TYR A 455 -3.92 13.64 -22.71
C TYR A 455 -4.04 15.02 -22.04
N LEU A 456 -4.26 15.01 -20.73
CA LEU A 456 -4.19 16.24 -19.92
C LEU A 456 -2.75 16.72 -19.85
N ARG A 457 -2.51 17.98 -20.19
CA ARG A 457 -1.21 18.64 -20.19
C ARG A 457 -1.24 19.88 -19.32
N SER A 458 -0.07 20.40 -18.98
CA SER A 458 0.07 21.70 -18.34
C SER A 458 1.21 22.51 -18.97
N LYS A 459 1.03 23.84 -18.98
CA LYS A 459 2.05 24.77 -19.47
C LYS A 459 3.32 24.81 -18.61
N ASP A 460 3.21 24.47 -17.34
CA ASP A 460 4.27 24.54 -16.32
C ASP A 460 4.74 23.14 -15.85
N ARG A 461 4.42 22.09 -16.60
CA ARG A 461 4.76 20.69 -16.28
C ARG A 461 4.19 20.20 -14.93
N SER A 462 3.13 20.83 -14.43
CA SER A 462 2.53 20.49 -13.13
C SER A 462 1.53 19.33 -13.18
N VAL A 463 1.26 18.74 -14.36
CA VAL A 463 0.27 17.63 -14.54
C VAL A 463 0.59 16.47 -13.63
N ARG A 464 1.84 16.12 -13.50
CA ARG A 464 2.28 15.04 -12.63
C ARG A 464 1.99 15.33 -11.15
N ARG A 465 2.31 16.55 -10.70
CA ARG A 465 1.99 16.98 -9.34
C ARG A 465 0.50 16.92 -9.10
N LEU A 466 -0.31 17.39 -10.06
CA LEU A 466 -1.76 17.26 -10.04
C LEU A 466 -2.18 15.79 -9.89
N PHE A 467 -1.61 14.89 -10.70
CA PHE A 467 -1.93 13.47 -10.66
C PHE A 467 -1.63 12.83 -9.30
N HIS A 468 -0.46 13.12 -8.72
CA HIS A 468 -0.11 12.62 -7.37
C HIS A 468 -1.08 13.15 -6.31
N GLN A 469 -1.49 14.39 -6.42
CA GLN A 469 -2.43 15.03 -5.50
C GLN A 469 -3.84 14.43 -5.62
N LEU A 470 -4.35 14.24 -6.82
CA LEU A 470 -5.64 13.60 -7.08
C LEU A 470 -5.71 12.19 -6.49
N ASN A 471 -4.63 11.43 -6.58
CA ASN A 471 -4.54 10.10 -5.97
C ASN A 471 -4.49 10.12 -4.42
N GLY A 472 -4.43 11.30 -3.81
CA GLY A 472 -4.59 11.49 -2.37
C GLY A 472 -6.04 11.42 -1.88
N ALA A 473 -7.02 11.59 -2.76
CA ALA A 473 -8.44 11.47 -2.43
C ALA A 473 -8.83 10.02 -2.15
N LYS A 474 -9.51 9.76 -1.02
CA LYS A 474 -9.91 8.39 -0.61
C LYS A 474 -11.38 8.09 -0.89
N GLU A 475 -12.27 9.03 -0.59
CA GLU A 475 -13.72 8.84 -0.64
C GLU A 475 -14.40 9.76 -1.65
N GLU A 476 -14.12 11.06 -1.61
CA GLU A 476 -14.74 12.06 -2.47
C GLU A 476 -13.72 13.01 -3.08
N LEU A 477 -13.96 13.42 -4.32
CA LEU A 477 -13.13 14.35 -5.06
C LEU A 477 -13.98 15.51 -5.59
N MET A 478 -13.58 16.75 -5.28
CA MET A 478 -14.16 17.96 -5.84
C MET A 478 -13.13 18.69 -6.71
N LEU A 479 -13.48 18.96 -7.95
CA LEU A 479 -12.67 19.73 -8.89
C LEU A 479 -13.34 21.07 -9.17
N VAL A 480 -12.66 22.15 -8.85
CA VAL A 480 -13.09 23.51 -9.21
C VAL A 480 -12.30 23.94 -10.44
N VAL A 481 -12.97 24.01 -11.57
CA VAL A 481 -12.35 24.42 -12.84
C VAL A 481 -12.49 25.93 -12.98
N LYS A 482 -11.34 26.64 -12.90
CA LYS A 482 -11.29 28.08 -12.94
C LYS A 482 -10.99 28.60 -14.34
N GLN A 483 -11.92 29.34 -14.95
CA GLN A 483 -11.75 30.00 -16.25
C GLN A 483 -11.22 29.08 -17.36
N ASN A 484 -11.61 27.81 -17.36
CA ASN A 484 -11.12 26.81 -18.30
C ASN A 484 -12.28 25.96 -18.85
N GLU A 485 -13.09 26.57 -19.70
CA GLU A 485 -14.27 25.93 -20.29
C GLU A 485 -13.97 24.63 -21.04
N PRO A 486 -12.87 24.51 -21.83
CA PRO A 486 -12.56 23.26 -22.54
C PRO A 486 -12.31 22.08 -21.60
N VAL A 487 -11.58 22.31 -20.52
CA VAL A 487 -11.32 21.27 -19.51
C VAL A 487 -12.60 20.95 -18.74
N TYR A 488 -13.40 21.96 -18.41
CA TYR A 488 -14.68 21.77 -17.74
C TYR A 488 -15.64 20.91 -18.57
N ALA A 489 -15.79 21.24 -19.87
CA ALA A 489 -16.63 20.46 -20.78
C ALA A 489 -16.16 19.00 -20.88
N ALA A 490 -14.86 18.78 -21.01
CA ALA A 490 -14.29 17.44 -21.08
C ALA A 490 -14.55 16.62 -19.80
N LEU A 491 -14.45 17.26 -18.61
CA LEU A 491 -14.71 16.59 -17.34
C LEU A 491 -16.21 16.28 -17.14
N LEU A 492 -17.11 17.16 -17.59
CA LEU A 492 -18.54 16.87 -17.56
C LEU A 492 -18.93 15.71 -18.49
N GLU A 493 -18.22 15.53 -19.60
CA GLU A 493 -18.44 14.36 -20.47
C GLU A 493 -18.04 13.03 -19.82
N LEU A 494 -17.16 13.06 -18.82
CA LEU A 494 -16.75 11.87 -18.09
C LEU A 494 -17.76 11.46 -17.03
N LEU A 495 -18.47 12.43 -16.42
CA LEU A 495 -19.49 12.20 -15.39
C LEU A 495 -20.79 11.67 -16.01
#